data_677b5cb9cbe316231f16fc677d3e9849
#
_entry.id   677b5cb9cbe316231f16fc677d3e9849
#
_cell.length_a   1.000
_cell.length_b   1.000
_cell.length_c   1.000
_cell.angle_alpha   90.00
_cell.angle_beta   90.00
_cell.angle_gamma   90.00
#
_symmetry.space_group_name_H-M   'P 1'
#
loop_
_entity.id
_entity.type
_entity.pdbx_description
1 polymer ?
#
loop_
_entity_poly.entity_id
_entity_poly.type
_entity_poly.pdbx_seq_one_letter_code
_entity_poly.pdbx_strand_id
1 'polypeptide(L)'
;MQQAPPVAASGAPPAQATADASTAQQPPAASPAPRARPMDATAPPGSLERYYSVVNTRDTVVCCAPNKVCVVYVRPDHACFGDGRKIVEITFADRLASAQISGKRKRGAAEVAPDEKVLTIACDDGAQFCLRPGVRGRVLELGARLTHTDLSTRAGYVLILQSSAKEVARLLGEEVPPR
;
A
#
# COMPACT_ATOMS: atom_id res chain seq x y z
N MET A 1 52.07 4.01 -48.01
CA MET A 1 53.38 3.67 -47.37
C MET A 1 53.04 3.26 -45.98
N GLN A 2 52.86 1.98 -45.73
CA GLN A 2 53.85 1.08 -45.13
C GLN A 2 54.00 1.42 -43.61
N GLN A 3 53.77 0.61 -42.60
CA GLN A 3 53.95 -0.84 -42.44
C GLN A 3 53.35 -1.25 -41.09
N ALA A 4 52.70 -2.37 -41.01
CA ALA A 4 52.61 -3.19 -39.82
C ALA A 4 53.78 -4.19 -39.86
N PRO A 5 53.94 -5.13 -38.97
CA PRO A 5 53.82 -5.42 -37.55
C PRO A 5 55.22 -5.81 -36.95
N PRO A 6 55.46 -6.73 -36.03
CA PRO A 6 54.84 -7.93 -35.52
C PRO A 6 55.02 -8.25 -34.00
N VAL A 7 54.18 -9.12 -33.42
CA VAL A 7 54.35 -10.52 -33.02
C VAL A 7 55.07 -10.83 -31.67
N ALA A 8 54.40 -11.64 -30.90
CA ALA A 8 54.76 -12.79 -30.05
C ALA A 8 55.41 -12.49 -28.70
N ALA A 9 55.24 -13.22 -27.68
CA ALA A 9 54.87 -14.61 -27.42
C ALA A 9 54.56 -14.83 -25.94
N SER A 10 53.61 -15.68 -25.68
CA SER A 10 53.80 -16.95 -24.98
C SER A 10 54.27 -16.92 -23.53
N GLY A 11 53.40 -17.48 -22.64
CA GLY A 11 53.79 -17.86 -21.31
C GLY A 11 52.63 -18.26 -20.43
N ALA A 12 52.06 -19.41 -20.64
CA ALA A 12 51.40 -20.18 -19.58
C ALA A 12 52.33 -21.39 -19.28
N PRO A 13 52.14 -22.16 -18.23
CA PRO A 13 51.32 -22.25 -17.04
C PRO A 13 52.18 -22.48 -15.75
N PRO A 14 51.77 -23.11 -14.66
CA PRO A 14 50.70 -24.06 -14.45
C PRO A 14 49.83 -23.87 -13.18
N ALA A 15 48.79 -24.66 -13.16
CA ALA A 15 47.86 -24.94 -12.09
C ALA A 15 48.46 -25.21 -10.72
N GLN A 16 47.80 -24.69 -9.69
CA GLN A 16 47.67 -25.38 -8.40
C GLN A 16 46.25 -25.21 -7.87
N ALA A 17 45.59 -26.34 -7.74
CA ALA A 17 44.33 -26.51 -7.07
C ALA A 17 44.55 -26.39 -5.55
N THR A 18 43.79 -25.54 -4.91
CA THR A 18 43.45 -25.68 -3.51
C THR A 18 41.93 -25.54 -3.40
N ALA A 19 41.34 -26.68 -3.10
CA ALA A 19 39.95 -26.78 -2.70
C ALA A 19 39.81 -26.12 -1.33
N ASP A 20 39.02 -25.05 -1.24
CA ASP A 20 38.46 -24.61 0.03
C ASP A 20 36.95 -24.63 -0.09
N ALA A 21 36.40 -25.54 0.72
CA ALA A 21 34.97 -25.73 0.88
C ALA A 21 34.36 -24.49 1.56
N SER A 22 33.88 -23.54 0.77
CA SER A 22 33.06 -22.47 1.31
C SER A 22 31.63 -23.00 1.48
N THR A 23 31.33 -23.35 2.71
CA THR A 23 29.97 -23.59 3.20
C THR A 23 29.07 -22.46 2.78
N ALA A 24 28.28 -22.69 1.75
CA ALA A 24 27.20 -21.79 1.36
C ALA A 24 26.16 -21.77 2.49
N GLN A 25 26.23 -20.74 3.31
CA GLN A 25 25.21 -20.41 4.28
C GLN A 25 23.95 -20.01 3.53
N GLN A 26 23.03 -20.94 3.43
CA GLN A 26 21.70 -20.76 2.90
C GLN A 26 20.99 -19.67 3.72
N PRO A 27 20.48 -18.58 3.12
CA PRO A 27 19.72 -17.59 3.87
C PRO A 27 18.50 -18.27 4.52
N PRO A 28 18.14 -17.88 5.74
CA PRO A 28 16.99 -18.45 6.43
C PRO A 28 15.74 -18.30 5.57
N ALA A 29 15.04 -19.39 5.38
CA ALA A 29 13.78 -19.44 4.66
C ALA A 29 12.84 -18.37 5.21
N ALA A 30 12.43 -17.45 4.35
CA ALA A 30 11.43 -16.44 4.69
C ALA A 30 10.17 -17.17 5.19
N SER A 31 9.79 -16.89 6.42
CA SER A 31 8.53 -17.37 6.98
C SER A 31 7.39 -17.03 6.02
N PRO A 32 6.51 -17.96 5.70
CA PRO A 32 5.38 -17.66 4.81
C PRO A 32 4.53 -16.58 5.47
N ALA A 33 4.31 -15.49 4.73
CA ALA A 33 3.41 -14.43 5.15
C ALA A 33 2.04 -15.02 5.51
N PRO A 34 1.39 -14.55 6.58
CA PRO A 34 0.08 -15.06 6.97
C PRO A 34 -0.91 -14.86 5.81
N ARG A 35 -1.46 -15.96 5.33
CA ARG A 35 -2.50 -15.93 4.28
C ARG A 35 -3.70 -15.16 4.82
N ALA A 36 -4.02 -14.04 4.19
CA ALA A 36 -5.23 -13.29 4.46
C ALA A 36 -6.44 -14.20 4.24
N ARG A 37 -7.26 -14.37 5.27
CA ARG A 37 -8.53 -15.10 5.18
C ARG A 37 -9.57 -14.18 4.54
N PRO A 38 -10.43 -14.68 3.63
CA PRO A 38 -11.60 -13.94 3.18
C PRO A 38 -12.45 -13.57 4.40
N MET A 39 -12.84 -12.32 4.51
CA MET A 39 -13.72 -11.89 5.60
C MET A 39 -15.15 -12.33 5.29
N ASP A 40 -15.56 -13.47 5.82
CA ASP A 40 -16.96 -13.89 5.82
C ASP A 40 -17.79 -12.89 6.64
N ALA A 41 -18.85 -12.39 6.05
CA ALA A 41 -19.77 -11.44 6.68
C ALA A 41 -20.51 -12.02 7.91
N THR A 42 -20.37 -13.32 8.16
CA THR A 42 -20.99 -14.06 9.27
C THR A 42 -20.00 -14.44 10.38
N ALA A 43 -18.71 -14.10 10.21
CA ALA A 43 -17.72 -14.33 11.26
C ALA A 43 -17.98 -13.43 12.47
N PRO A 44 -17.75 -13.92 13.71
CA PRO A 44 -17.81 -13.05 14.90
C PRO A 44 -16.86 -11.87 14.72
N PRO A 45 -17.17 -10.70 15.32
CA PRO A 45 -16.40 -9.48 15.10
C PRO A 45 -14.92 -9.78 15.22
N GLY A 46 -14.21 -9.61 14.10
CA GLY A 46 -12.80 -9.94 13.98
C GLY A 46 -11.99 -9.09 14.95
N SER A 47 -10.74 -9.48 15.18
CA SER A 47 -9.84 -8.71 16.06
C SER A 47 -9.73 -7.22 15.68
N LEU A 48 -9.96 -6.88 14.43
CA LEU A 48 -10.00 -5.48 13.95
C LEU A 48 -11.19 -4.71 14.54
N GLU A 49 -12.37 -5.27 14.56
CA GLU A 49 -13.58 -4.60 15.07
C GLU A 49 -13.58 -4.40 16.58
N ARG A 50 -12.73 -5.15 17.30
CA ARG A 50 -12.53 -4.95 18.76
C ARG A 50 -11.68 -3.72 19.08
N TYR A 51 -10.81 -3.33 18.16
CA TYR A 51 -9.82 -2.26 18.40
C TYR A 51 -10.02 -1.04 17.50
N TYR A 52 -10.85 -1.18 16.46
CA TYR A 52 -11.11 -0.14 15.48
C TYR A 52 -12.61 0.09 15.33
N SER A 53 -13.01 1.34 15.30
CA SER A 53 -14.33 1.74 14.84
C SER A 53 -14.33 1.73 13.31
N VAL A 54 -15.20 0.94 12.70
CA VAL A 54 -15.28 0.76 11.25
C VAL A 54 -16.41 1.61 10.70
N VAL A 55 -16.11 2.48 9.74
CA VAL A 55 -17.08 3.36 9.08
C VAL A 55 -17.03 3.12 7.57
N ASN A 56 -18.19 2.85 6.99
CA ASN A 56 -18.34 2.78 5.54
C ASN A 56 -18.61 4.19 5.01
N THR A 57 -17.78 4.65 4.09
CA THR A 57 -17.99 5.87 3.32
C THR A 57 -18.50 5.53 1.92
N ARG A 58 -18.56 6.51 1.02
CA ARG A 58 -19.02 6.29 -0.35
C ARG A 58 -18.15 5.26 -1.10
N ASP A 59 -16.84 5.44 -1.07
CA ASP A 59 -15.90 4.69 -1.89
C ASP A 59 -15.01 3.76 -1.03
N THR A 60 -14.93 4.03 0.28
CA THR A 60 -13.95 3.42 1.18
C THR A 60 -14.55 2.88 2.47
N VAL A 61 -13.80 2.01 3.12
CA VAL A 61 -13.99 1.60 4.51
C VAL A 61 -12.88 2.23 5.32
N VAL A 62 -13.23 2.98 6.35
CA VAL A 62 -12.29 3.66 7.25
C VAL A 62 -12.30 2.96 8.60
N CYS A 63 -11.17 2.43 8.99
CA CYS A 63 -10.94 1.80 10.30
C CYS A 63 -10.21 2.80 11.20
N CYS A 64 -10.91 3.37 12.18
CA CYS A 64 -10.38 4.37 13.09
C CYS A 64 -9.94 3.74 14.41
N ALA A 65 -8.67 3.89 14.75
CA ALA A 65 -8.13 3.49 16.05
C ALA A 65 -8.35 4.58 17.12
N PRO A 66 -8.35 4.24 18.42
CA PRO A 66 -8.51 5.21 19.52
C PRO A 66 -7.48 6.34 19.51
N ASN A 67 -6.28 6.09 18.97
CA ASN A 67 -5.21 7.08 18.81
C ASN A 67 -5.41 8.00 17.59
N LYS A 68 -6.60 7.95 16.94
CA LYS A 68 -6.98 8.75 15.76
C LYS A 68 -6.17 8.45 14.50
N VAL A 69 -5.51 7.32 14.45
CA VAL A 69 -4.97 6.76 13.22
C VAL A 69 -6.10 6.05 12.50
N CYS A 70 -6.32 6.41 11.24
CA CYS A 70 -7.34 5.83 10.39
C CYS A 70 -6.65 5.07 9.25
N VAL A 71 -7.06 3.83 9.05
CA VAL A 71 -6.62 3.01 7.91
C VAL A 71 -7.76 2.97 6.90
N VAL A 72 -7.47 3.31 5.67
CA VAL A 72 -8.46 3.43 4.59
C VAL A 72 -8.30 2.28 3.61
N TYR A 73 -9.39 1.57 3.38
CA TYR A 73 -9.48 0.45 2.42
C TYR A 73 -10.52 0.78 1.35
N VAL A 74 -10.42 0.14 0.19
CA VAL A 74 -11.52 0.17 -0.80
C VAL A 74 -12.69 -0.65 -0.28
N ARG A 75 -13.91 -0.20 -0.51
CA ARG A 75 -15.10 -1.00 -0.17
C ARG A 75 -15.13 -2.29 -0.98
N PRO A 76 -15.47 -3.43 -0.36
CA PRO A 76 -15.57 -4.71 -1.07
C PRO A 76 -16.64 -4.72 -2.16
N ASP A 77 -17.67 -3.90 -2.00
CA ASP A 77 -18.78 -3.73 -2.96
C ASP A 77 -18.56 -2.53 -3.92
N HIS A 78 -17.35 -2.00 -3.99
CA HIS A 78 -17.05 -0.89 -4.89
C HIS A 78 -17.16 -1.35 -6.35
N ALA A 79 -17.67 -0.46 -7.21
CA ALA A 79 -17.95 -0.77 -8.61
C ALA A 79 -16.74 -1.25 -9.43
N CYS A 80 -15.51 -0.96 -9.00
CA CYS A 80 -14.30 -1.49 -9.65
C CYS A 80 -14.13 -3.01 -9.52
N PHE A 81 -14.85 -3.67 -8.60
CA PHE A 81 -14.84 -5.12 -8.42
C PHE A 81 -16.04 -5.82 -9.06
N GLY A 82 -16.99 -5.05 -9.63
CA GLY A 82 -18.19 -5.57 -10.25
C GLY A 82 -17.95 -6.14 -11.65
N ASP A 83 -18.91 -6.95 -12.11
CA ASP A 83 -19.07 -7.41 -13.50
C ASP A 83 -17.85 -8.13 -14.10
N GLY A 84 -17.04 -8.78 -13.28
CA GLY A 84 -15.84 -9.51 -13.74
C GLY A 84 -14.70 -8.62 -14.21
N ARG A 85 -14.75 -7.33 -13.93
CA ARG A 85 -13.70 -6.36 -14.24
C ARG A 85 -12.37 -6.73 -13.62
N LYS A 86 -11.30 -6.50 -14.37
CA LYS A 86 -9.95 -6.64 -13.87
C LYS A 86 -9.31 -5.28 -13.74
N ILE A 87 -8.72 -5.01 -12.60
CA ILE A 87 -7.93 -3.80 -12.38
C ILE A 87 -6.62 -3.94 -13.14
N VAL A 88 -6.35 -3.00 -14.05
CA VAL A 88 -5.15 -2.97 -14.88
C VAL A 88 -4.11 -2.04 -14.27
N GLU A 89 -4.57 -0.91 -13.74
CA GLU A 89 -3.66 0.11 -13.21
C GLU A 89 -4.25 0.77 -11.97
N ILE A 90 -3.36 1.06 -11.02
CA ILE A 90 -3.67 1.75 -9.78
C ILE A 90 -2.69 2.91 -9.64
N THR A 91 -3.19 4.14 -9.72
CA THR A 91 -2.35 5.34 -9.70
C THR A 91 -2.77 6.27 -8.58
N PHE A 92 -1.84 6.63 -7.69
CA PHE A 92 -2.07 7.68 -6.70
C PHE A 92 -2.09 9.05 -7.35
N ALA A 93 -2.83 9.99 -6.77
CA ALA A 93 -2.79 11.38 -7.21
C ALA A 93 -1.36 11.92 -7.11
N ASP A 94 -0.91 12.65 -8.14
CA ASP A 94 0.47 13.14 -8.28
C ASP A 94 0.99 13.88 -7.04
N ARG A 95 0.12 14.65 -6.39
CA ARG A 95 0.43 15.36 -5.15
C ARG A 95 0.80 14.41 -4.01
N LEU A 96 0.20 13.22 -3.96
CA LEU A 96 0.48 12.21 -2.94
C LEU A 96 1.68 11.37 -3.33
N ALA A 97 1.79 10.99 -4.60
CA ALA A 97 2.91 10.22 -5.11
C ALA A 97 4.24 10.97 -4.99
N SER A 98 4.23 12.28 -5.21
CA SER A 98 5.41 13.15 -5.09
C SER A 98 5.70 13.64 -3.67
N ALA A 99 4.75 13.51 -2.75
CA ALA A 99 4.93 13.95 -1.37
C ALA A 99 5.96 13.06 -0.66
N GLN A 100 6.91 13.69 0.03
CA GLN A 100 7.79 12.97 0.95
C GLN A 100 6.99 12.52 2.18
N ILE A 101 6.24 11.44 2.02
CA ILE A 101 5.44 10.85 3.08
C ILE A 101 6.39 10.10 3.99
N SER A 102 6.75 10.71 5.09
CA SER A 102 7.66 10.13 6.07
C SER A 102 7.36 10.65 7.46
N GLY A 103 6.64 9.83 8.22
CA GLY A 103 6.56 9.90 9.68
C GLY A 103 5.74 11.04 10.29
N LYS A 104 5.32 10.82 11.51
CA LYS A 104 4.36 11.60 12.31
C LYS A 104 4.75 13.07 12.58
N ARG A 105 6.00 13.48 12.38
CA ARG A 105 6.55 14.77 12.84
C ARG A 105 7.18 15.65 11.76
N LYS A 106 7.20 15.26 10.50
CA LYS A 106 7.83 16.09 9.46
C LYS A 106 6.92 17.23 9.01
N ARG A 107 7.46 18.44 8.93
CA ARG A 107 6.84 19.58 8.24
C ARG A 107 6.69 19.21 6.76
N GLY A 108 5.48 19.42 6.21
CA GLY A 108 5.21 19.12 4.78
C GLY A 108 4.54 17.78 4.52
N ALA A 109 4.08 17.05 5.54
CA ALA A 109 3.25 15.87 5.31
C ALA A 109 1.97 16.26 4.56
N ALA A 110 1.66 15.53 3.49
CA ALA A 110 0.45 15.75 2.71
C ALA A 110 -0.80 15.59 3.60
N GLU A 111 -1.74 16.52 3.48
CA GLU A 111 -3.05 16.43 4.11
C GLU A 111 -4.07 16.15 3.04
N VAL A 112 -5.04 15.30 3.32
CA VAL A 112 -6.14 14.98 2.41
C VAL A 112 -7.47 15.40 2.98
N ALA A 113 -8.36 15.86 2.10
CA ALA A 113 -9.75 16.16 2.43
C ALA A 113 -10.65 14.94 2.16
N PRO A 114 -11.84 14.84 2.78
CA PRO A 114 -12.74 13.70 2.63
C PRO A 114 -13.13 13.42 1.19
N ASP A 115 -13.37 14.48 0.40
CA ASP A 115 -13.84 14.39 -0.98
C ASP A 115 -12.71 14.49 -2.02
N GLU A 116 -11.48 14.57 -1.56
CA GLU A 116 -10.32 14.69 -2.43
C GLU A 116 -10.01 13.34 -3.13
N LYS A 117 -9.71 13.41 -4.42
CA LYS A 117 -9.25 12.23 -5.16
C LYS A 117 -7.86 11.83 -4.70
N VAL A 118 -7.72 10.63 -4.14
CA VAL A 118 -6.44 10.10 -3.66
C VAL A 118 -5.88 9.00 -4.56
N LEU A 119 -6.76 8.26 -5.22
CA LEU A 119 -6.38 7.12 -6.05
C LEU A 119 -7.26 7.07 -7.30
N THR A 120 -6.70 6.64 -8.42
CA THR A 120 -7.43 6.26 -9.63
C THR A 120 -7.21 4.78 -9.88
N ILE A 121 -8.29 4.07 -10.15
CA ILE A 121 -8.28 2.66 -10.52
C ILE A 121 -8.77 2.58 -11.96
N ALA A 122 -7.93 2.07 -12.85
CA ALA A 122 -8.30 1.80 -14.25
C ALA A 122 -8.56 0.29 -14.43
N CYS A 123 -9.65 -0.03 -15.12
CA CYS A 123 -10.06 -1.39 -15.41
C CYS A 123 -9.84 -1.74 -16.89
N ASP A 124 -9.86 -3.05 -17.18
CA ASP A 124 -9.64 -3.61 -18.52
C ASP A 124 -10.75 -3.24 -19.54
N ASP A 125 -11.94 -2.89 -19.06
CA ASP A 125 -13.06 -2.39 -19.85
C ASP A 125 -12.94 -0.89 -20.19
N GLY A 126 -11.85 -0.23 -19.79
CA GLY A 126 -11.63 1.21 -19.96
C GLY A 126 -12.31 2.08 -18.90
N ALA A 127 -13.06 1.51 -17.96
CA ALA A 127 -13.65 2.25 -16.86
C ALA A 127 -12.59 2.76 -15.89
N GLN A 128 -12.76 4.00 -15.43
CA GLN A 128 -11.88 4.63 -14.44
C GLN A 128 -12.68 5.05 -13.21
N PHE A 129 -12.20 4.67 -12.05
CA PHE A 129 -12.80 4.98 -10.77
C PHE A 129 -11.87 5.87 -9.95
N CYS A 130 -12.42 6.98 -9.45
CA CYS A 130 -11.70 7.89 -8.56
C CYS A 130 -12.08 7.58 -7.12
N LEU A 131 -11.11 7.19 -6.31
CA LEU A 131 -11.31 6.89 -4.91
C LEU A 131 -11.11 8.13 -4.04
N ARG A 132 -12.05 8.35 -3.10
CA ARG A 132 -12.00 9.41 -2.10
C ARG A 132 -11.90 8.78 -0.71
N PRO A 133 -11.08 9.32 0.20
CA PRO A 133 -10.84 8.70 1.50
C PRO A 133 -12.04 8.78 2.45
N GLY A 134 -12.95 9.73 2.25
CA GLY A 134 -14.10 9.96 3.13
C GLY A 134 -13.75 10.52 4.51
N VAL A 135 -12.48 10.72 4.78
CA VAL A 135 -11.94 11.23 6.05
C VAL A 135 -10.83 12.24 5.80
N ARG A 136 -10.82 13.31 6.59
CA ARG A 136 -9.74 14.29 6.58
C ARG A 136 -8.60 13.83 7.49
N GLY A 137 -7.37 13.99 7.02
CA GLY A 137 -6.20 13.72 7.85
C GLY A 137 -4.88 13.96 7.15
N ARG A 138 -3.83 13.91 7.95
CA ARG A 138 -2.46 13.92 7.47
C ARG A 138 -2.06 12.52 7.03
N VAL A 139 -1.54 12.38 5.85
CA VAL A 139 -1.06 11.10 5.32
C VAL A 139 0.21 10.69 6.08
N LEU A 140 0.16 9.51 6.67
CA LEU A 140 1.30 8.87 7.34
C LEU A 140 2.00 7.92 6.40
N GLU A 141 1.20 7.21 5.59
CA GLU A 141 1.70 6.18 4.68
C GLU A 141 0.73 5.98 3.52
N LEU A 142 1.26 5.68 2.34
CA LEU A 142 0.50 5.18 1.19
C LEU A 142 0.69 3.67 1.08
N GLY A 143 -0.34 2.97 0.67
CA GLY A 143 -0.27 1.54 0.40
C GLY A 143 0.77 1.25 -0.68
N ALA A 144 1.79 0.50 -0.34
CA ALA A 144 2.81 0.09 -1.29
C ALA A 144 2.31 -1.14 -2.07
N ARG A 145 2.53 -1.12 -3.40
CA ARG A 145 2.28 -2.27 -4.28
C ARG A 145 0.86 -2.84 -4.21
N LEU A 146 -0.13 -1.97 -4.30
CA LEU A 146 -1.52 -2.40 -4.37
C LEU A 146 -1.78 -3.22 -5.62
N THR A 147 -2.30 -4.43 -5.45
CA THR A 147 -2.79 -5.29 -6.52
C THR A 147 -4.31 -5.39 -6.46
N HIS A 148 -4.93 -5.91 -7.52
CA HIS A 148 -6.37 -6.22 -7.51
C HIS A 148 -6.75 -7.10 -6.30
N THR A 149 -5.97 -8.15 -6.04
CA THR A 149 -6.22 -9.08 -4.92
C THR A 149 -6.09 -8.38 -3.57
N ASP A 150 -5.09 -7.52 -3.40
CA ASP A 150 -4.89 -6.79 -2.14
C ASP A 150 -6.07 -5.86 -1.85
N LEU A 151 -6.53 -5.12 -2.87
CA LEU A 151 -7.67 -4.21 -2.70
C LEU A 151 -8.98 -4.94 -2.40
N SER A 152 -9.24 -6.07 -3.05
CA SER A 152 -10.49 -6.84 -2.88
C SER A 152 -10.55 -7.60 -1.57
N THR A 153 -9.41 -8.01 -1.01
CA THR A 153 -9.35 -8.84 0.20
C THR A 153 -9.05 -8.05 1.49
N ARG A 154 -8.96 -6.74 1.43
CA ARG A 154 -8.45 -5.89 2.53
C ARG A 154 -7.04 -6.27 3.02
N ALA A 155 -6.30 -7.05 2.25
CA ALA A 155 -4.89 -7.29 2.51
C ALA A 155 -4.05 -6.02 2.27
N GLY A 156 -4.51 -5.18 1.32
CA GLY A 156 -3.91 -3.90 1.00
C GLY A 156 -4.76 -2.71 1.46
N TYR A 157 -4.20 -1.87 2.31
CA TYR A 157 -4.79 -0.56 2.62
C TYR A 157 -4.39 0.45 1.54
N VAL A 158 -5.26 1.43 1.29
CA VAL A 158 -4.96 2.52 0.34
C VAL A 158 -4.01 3.53 0.98
N LEU A 159 -4.35 3.97 2.19
CA LEU A 159 -3.53 4.93 2.94
C LEU A 159 -3.80 4.85 4.43
N ILE A 160 -2.81 5.30 5.20
CA ILE A 160 -2.91 5.47 6.66
C ILE A 160 -2.86 6.97 6.94
N LEU A 161 -3.82 7.43 7.73
CA LEU A 161 -3.98 8.84 8.08
C LEU A 161 -3.88 9.07 9.59
N GLN A 162 -3.33 10.21 9.98
CA GLN A 162 -3.55 10.78 11.31
C GLN A 162 -4.67 11.82 11.21
N SER A 163 -5.80 11.51 11.78
CA SER A 163 -6.97 12.39 11.79
C SER A 163 -7.07 13.20 13.10
N SER A 164 -8.00 14.15 13.16
CA SER A 164 -8.33 14.89 14.38
C SER A 164 -9.44 14.20 15.16
N ALA A 165 -9.54 14.47 16.47
CA ALA A 165 -10.64 13.95 17.28
C ALA A 165 -12.01 14.38 16.75
N LYS A 166 -12.11 15.64 16.29
CA LYS A 166 -13.35 16.20 15.73
C LYS A 166 -13.77 15.44 14.44
N GLU A 167 -12.81 15.12 13.61
CA GLU A 167 -13.09 14.40 12.36
C GLU A 167 -13.48 12.94 12.60
N VAL A 168 -12.81 12.27 13.54
CA VAL A 168 -13.18 10.90 13.94
C VAL A 168 -14.59 10.88 14.54
N ALA A 169 -14.91 11.80 15.44
CA ALA A 169 -16.25 11.92 16.01
C ALA A 169 -17.30 12.20 14.92
N ARG A 170 -17.01 13.08 13.95
CA ARG A 170 -17.88 13.35 12.80
C ARG A 170 -18.14 12.06 11.99
N LEU A 171 -17.10 11.28 11.74
CA LEU A 171 -17.22 10.01 11.02
C LEU A 171 -18.08 8.99 11.76
N LEU A 172 -17.95 8.95 13.10
CA LEU A 172 -18.71 8.02 13.94
C LEU A 172 -20.14 8.48 14.19
N GLY A 173 -20.51 9.69 13.75
CA GLY A 173 -21.81 10.28 14.04
C GLY A 173 -21.95 10.75 15.49
N GLU A 174 -20.84 10.89 16.21
CA GLU A 174 -20.82 11.41 17.57
C GLU A 174 -20.95 12.94 17.53
N GLU A 175 -21.88 13.53 18.30
CA GLU A 175 -21.94 14.97 18.49
C GLU A 175 -20.70 15.44 19.24
N VAL A 176 -19.92 16.30 18.59
CA VAL A 176 -18.78 16.96 19.25
C VAL A 176 -19.34 18.11 20.08
N PRO A 177 -19.29 18.07 21.41
CA PRO A 177 -19.78 19.17 22.23
C PRO A 177 -19.02 20.46 21.86
N PRO A 178 -19.70 21.60 21.77
CA PRO A 178 -19.04 22.89 21.55
C PRO A 178 -18.06 23.17 22.67
N ARG A 179 -16.88 23.68 22.31
CA ARG A 179 -15.87 24.12 23.30
C ARG A 179 -16.24 25.46 23.88
#